data_146e891aac47f3a1233f931c458d9054
#
_entry.id   146e891aac47f3a1233f931c458d9054
#
_cell.length_a   1.000
_cell.length_b   1.000
_cell.length_c   1.000
_cell.angle_alpha   90.00
_cell.angle_beta   90.00
_cell.angle_gamma   90.00
#
_symmetry.space_group_name_H-M   'P 1'
#
loop_
_entity.id
_entity.type
_entity.pdbx_description
1 polymer ?
#
loop_
_entity_poly.entity_id
_entity_poly.type
_entity_poly.pdbx_seq_one_letter_code
_entity_poly.pdbx_strand_id
1 'polypeptide(L)'
;MVANMFLIRSLELMSHISDILGCITEGVNFKAKAQAARSDFSEEYVTSNGRLVSDTQAAYALAICFDLLAPSQRDRAGKRLVELVRKNDFKVATGFAATPYICEALASTGNVQVAYSMLLGKDCPSWLYAVKMGATTIWERWDSMQPDGCVNPGEMTSFNHYAYGSVAKFMYERIAGLQRLQPGWTRCRIAPAIGADFMSASASHETPYGTLSSSWTRSKGIADEETFFLTLSVPYGVIAEVVIPEGTGRKNITVGTGEWYFYTLFTPDYEWPMEPLKAKS
;
A
#
# COMPACT_ATOMS: atom_id res chain seq x y z
N MET A 1 -10.07 -4.05 19.66
CA MET A 1 -8.88 -3.52 18.97
C MET A 1 -9.19 -2.92 17.60
N VAL A 2 -9.59 -3.67 16.56
CA VAL A 2 -9.81 -3.11 15.19
C VAL A 2 -10.80 -1.94 15.20
N ALA A 3 -11.96 -2.07 15.86
CA ALA A 3 -12.93 -0.99 15.99
C ALA A 3 -12.32 0.28 16.63
N ASN A 4 -11.46 0.11 17.66
CA ASN A 4 -10.77 1.25 18.29
C ASN A 4 -9.78 1.93 17.36
N MET A 5 -9.07 1.17 16.50
CA MET A 5 -8.20 1.76 15.46
C MET A 5 -9.00 2.63 14.49
N PHE A 6 -10.16 2.16 14.03
CA PHE A 6 -11.04 2.94 13.15
C PHE A 6 -11.70 4.11 13.88
N LEU A 7 -12.03 3.98 15.17
CA LEU A 7 -12.52 5.09 15.99
C LEU A 7 -11.49 6.23 16.04
N ILE A 8 -10.22 5.92 16.35
CA ILE A 8 -9.14 6.90 16.36
C ILE A 8 -9.03 7.58 15.00
N ARG A 9 -8.96 6.79 13.93
CA ARG A 9 -8.85 7.31 12.56
C ARG A 9 -10.03 8.20 12.19
N SER A 10 -11.25 7.84 12.57
CA SER A 10 -12.46 8.63 12.32
C SER A 10 -12.43 9.96 13.08
N LEU A 11 -12.02 9.95 14.34
CA LEU A 11 -11.89 11.17 15.15
C LEU A 11 -10.84 12.13 14.58
N GLU A 12 -9.71 11.62 14.10
CA GLU A 12 -8.68 12.43 13.42
C GLU A 12 -9.20 13.06 12.13
N LEU A 13 -9.90 12.28 11.32
CA LEU A 13 -10.52 12.79 10.10
C LEU A 13 -11.56 13.85 10.40
N MET A 14 -12.41 13.65 11.44
CA MET A 14 -13.39 14.63 11.85
C MET A 14 -12.75 15.91 12.36
N SER A 15 -11.61 15.83 13.08
CA SER A 15 -10.83 17.01 13.46
C SER A 15 -10.38 17.79 12.23
N HIS A 16 -9.77 17.14 11.25
CA HIS A 16 -9.31 17.80 10.02
C HIS A 16 -10.47 18.37 9.19
N ILE A 17 -11.59 17.66 9.11
CA ILE A 17 -12.79 18.17 8.41
C ILE A 17 -13.32 19.44 9.11
N SER A 18 -13.38 19.41 10.43
CA SER A 18 -13.81 20.58 11.23
C SER A 18 -12.90 21.79 11.01
N ASP A 19 -11.57 21.56 10.96
CA ASP A 19 -10.59 22.63 10.67
C ASP A 19 -10.82 23.26 9.30
N ILE A 20 -11.05 22.42 8.26
CA ILE A 20 -11.32 22.88 6.88
C ILE A 20 -12.62 23.68 6.81
N LEU A 21 -13.64 23.28 7.58
CA LEU A 21 -14.95 23.95 7.60
C LEU A 21 -15.00 25.18 8.55
N GLY A 22 -13.90 25.48 9.26
CA GLY A 22 -13.85 26.56 10.23
C GLY A 22 -14.61 26.29 11.54
N CYS A 23 -14.99 25.02 11.80
CA CYS A 23 -15.65 24.58 13.03
C CYS A 23 -14.61 24.32 14.13
N ILE A 24 -13.98 25.38 14.64
CA ILE A 24 -12.80 25.31 15.52
C ILE A 24 -13.09 24.53 16.81
N THR A 25 -14.22 24.78 17.46
CA THR A 25 -14.58 24.13 18.73
C THR A 25 -14.74 22.63 18.57
N GLU A 26 -15.43 22.21 17.52
CA GLU A 26 -15.62 20.80 17.16
C GLU A 26 -14.27 20.14 16.80
N GLY A 27 -13.43 20.84 16.05
CA GLY A 27 -12.08 20.36 15.66
C GLY A 27 -11.21 20.08 16.89
N VAL A 28 -11.18 21.01 17.85
CA VAL A 28 -10.47 20.83 19.12
C VAL A 28 -11.03 19.65 19.93
N ASN A 29 -12.36 19.51 20.00
CA ASN A 29 -13.01 18.41 20.71
C ASN A 29 -12.70 17.06 20.08
N PHE A 30 -12.79 16.93 18.75
CA PHE A 30 -12.43 15.68 18.07
C PHE A 30 -10.95 15.34 18.23
N LYS A 31 -10.06 16.33 18.18
CA LYS A 31 -8.64 16.15 18.42
C LYS A 31 -8.35 15.63 19.83
N ALA A 32 -8.98 16.21 20.84
CA ALA A 32 -8.83 15.76 22.22
C ALA A 32 -9.33 14.31 22.41
N LYS A 33 -10.48 13.97 21.82
CA LYS A 33 -11.01 12.59 21.84
C LYS A 33 -10.09 11.61 21.11
N ALA A 34 -9.51 12.01 19.98
CA ALA A 34 -8.56 11.18 19.25
C ALA A 34 -7.31 10.90 20.08
N GLN A 35 -6.78 11.92 20.76
CA GLN A 35 -5.61 11.77 21.65
C GLN A 35 -5.89 10.84 22.84
N ALA A 36 -7.03 10.97 23.49
CA ALA A 36 -7.44 10.09 24.58
C ALA A 36 -7.55 8.63 24.07
N ALA A 37 -8.27 8.42 22.97
CA ALA A 37 -8.42 7.09 22.38
C ALA A 37 -7.08 6.45 21.93
N ARG A 38 -6.10 7.28 21.48
CA ARG A 38 -4.72 6.81 21.19
C ARG A 38 -3.98 6.37 22.44
N SER A 39 -4.12 7.13 23.54
CA SER A 39 -3.52 6.76 24.83
C SER A 39 -4.06 5.43 25.32
N ASP A 40 -5.39 5.29 25.35
CA ASP A 40 -6.07 4.05 25.76
C ASP A 40 -5.67 2.87 24.87
N PHE A 41 -5.60 3.09 23.55
CA PHE A 41 -5.14 2.07 22.59
C PHE A 41 -3.71 1.62 22.87
N SER A 42 -2.81 2.57 23.13
CA SER A 42 -1.41 2.26 23.42
C SER A 42 -1.25 1.49 24.71
N GLU A 43 -2.00 1.86 25.75
CA GLU A 43 -1.96 1.20 27.06
C GLU A 43 -2.53 -0.22 27.01
N GLU A 44 -3.64 -0.39 26.31
CA GLU A 44 -4.38 -1.67 26.32
C GLU A 44 -3.86 -2.68 25.28
N TYR A 45 -3.41 -2.20 24.10
CA TYR A 45 -3.13 -3.10 22.97
C TYR A 45 -1.68 -3.14 22.51
N VAL A 46 -0.80 -2.28 23.03
CA VAL A 46 0.59 -2.21 22.58
C VAL A 46 1.55 -2.47 23.74
N THR A 47 2.35 -3.51 23.63
CA THR A 47 3.41 -3.76 24.63
C THR A 47 4.53 -2.70 24.49
N SER A 48 5.33 -2.51 25.54
CA SER A 48 6.52 -1.62 25.53
C SER A 48 7.46 -1.90 24.36
N ASN A 49 7.49 -3.13 23.86
CA ASN A 49 8.28 -3.57 22.74
C ASN A 49 7.59 -3.41 21.37
N GLY A 50 6.39 -2.79 21.30
CA GLY A 50 5.64 -2.58 20.07
C GLY A 50 4.97 -3.83 19.49
N ARG A 51 4.79 -4.88 20.30
CA ARG A 51 3.92 -6.00 19.92
C ARG A 51 2.48 -5.63 20.19
N LEU A 52 1.60 -6.07 19.29
CA LEU A 52 0.16 -5.95 19.49
C LEU A 52 -0.38 -7.18 20.17
N VAL A 53 -1.41 -7.02 21.02
CA VAL A 53 -2.10 -8.15 21.67
C VAL A 53 -2.73 -9.12 20.68
N SER A 54 -3.10 -8.63 19.47
CA SER A 54 -3.52 -9.47 18.35
C SER A 54 -2.39 -9.58 17.35
N ASP A 55 -1.76 -10.73 17.29
CA ASP A 55 -0.60 -11.02 16.44
C ASP A 55 -1.03 -11.47 15.04
N THR A 56 -1.72 -10.59 14.29
CA THR A 56 -2.31 -10.87 12.99
C THR A 56 -1.86 -9.87 11.91
N GLN A 57 -1.89 -10.29 10.64
CA GLN A 57 -1.63 -9.39 9.51
C GLN A 57 -2.51 -8.13 9.57
N ALA A 58 -3.81 -8.30 9.89
CA ALA A 58 -4.76 -7.20 9.96
C ALA A 58 -4.39 -6.17 11.04
N ALA A 59 -4.02 -6.63 12.23
CA ALA A 59 -3.67 -5.75 13.33
C ALA A 59 -2.45 -4.89 13.02
N TYR A 60 -1.37 -5.50 12.53
CA TYR A 60 -0.15 -4.75 12.18
C TYR A 60 -0.35 -3.84 10.98
N ALA A 61 -1.08 -4.28 9.94
CA ALA A 61 -1.37 -3.44 8.78
C ALA A 61 -2.11 -2.15 9.18
N LEU A 62 -3.15 -2.26 9.98
CA LEU A 62 -3.92 -1.11 10.46
C LEU A 62 -3.10 -0.22 11.39
N ALA A 63 -2.37 -0.80 12.36
CA ALA A 63 -1.55 -0.02 13.29
C ALA A 63 -0.45 0.79 12.57
N ILE A 64 0.18 0.22 11.54
CA ILE A 64 1.18 0.90 10.72
C ILE A 64 0.54 2.00 9.87
N CYS A 65 -0.56 1.72 9.17
CA CYS A 65 -1.19 2.67 8.25
C CYS A 65 -1.95 3.80 8.94
N PHE A 66 -2.43 3.58 10.16
CA PHE A 66 -3.10 4.61 10.98
C PHE A 66 -2.13 5.30 11.94
N ASP A 67 -0.83 5.00 11.83
CA ASP A 67 0.22 5.62 12.64
C ASP A 67 -0.03 5.52 14.16
N LEU A 68 -0.45 4.32 14.61
CA LEU A 68 -0.82 4.06 16.01
C LEU A 68 0.37 3.61 16.88
N LEU A 69 1.55 3.48 16.28
CA LEU A 69 2.76 3.00 16.94
C LEU A 69 3.78 4.14 17.07
N ALA A 70 4.54 4.15 18.15
CA ALA A 70 5.66 5.08 18.27
C ALA A 70 6.70 4.82 17.15
N PRO A 71 7.44 5.84 16.70
CA PRO A 71 8.45 5.69 15.64
C PRO A 71 9.43 4.53 15.89
N SER A 72 9.89 4.35 17.11
CA SER A 72 10.78 3.25 17.51
C SER A 72 10.12 1.85 17.46
N GLN A 73 8.80 1.78 17.46
CA GLN A 73 8.03 0.53 17.40
C GLN A 73 7.65 0.16 15.97
N ARG A 74 7.56 1.16 15.07
CA ARG A 74 7.09 0.98 13.70
C ARG A 74 7.94 -0.01 12.89
N ASP A 75 9.26 0.07 12.96
CA ASP A 75 10.17 -0.85 12.25
C ASP A 75 9.99 -2.29 12.74
N ARG A 76 9.84 -2.47 14.05
CA ARG A 76 9.61 -3.79 14.64
C ARG A 76 8.25 -4.37 14.21
N ALA A 77 7.23 -3.54 14.16
CA ALA A 77 5.91 -3.92 13.67
C ALA A 77 5.95 -4.32 12.18
N GLY A 78 6.70 -3.58 11.36
CA GLY A 78 6.94 -3.92 9.95
C GLY A 78 7.63 -5.28 9.80
N LYS A 79 8.70 -5.53 10.57
CA LYS A 79 9.38 -6.84 10.58
C LYS A 79 8.44 -7.96 11.00
N ARG A 80 7.59 -7.71 12.03
CA ARG A 80 6.62 -8.71 12.47
C ARG A 80 5.56 -9.00 11.41
N LEU A 81 5.07 -7.96 10.73
CA LEU A 81 4.14 -8.13 9.61
C LEU A 81 4.75 -8.98 8.50
N VAL A 82 6.01 -8.74 8.12
CA VAL A 82 6.76 -9.57 7.16
C VAL A 82 6.83 -11.03 7.60
N GLU A 83 7.14 -11.30 8.87
CA GLU A 83 7.17 -12.67 9.39
C GLU A 83 5.82 -13.36 9.28
N LEU A 84 4.73 -12.67 9.63
CA LEU A 84 3.37 -13.21 9.55
C LEU A 84 2.96 -13.53 8.12
N VAL A 85 3.30 -12.65 7.18
CA VAL A 85 3.01 -12.83 5.76
C VAL A 85 3.82 -14.00 5.19
N ARG A 86 5.13 -14.07 5.45
CA ARG A 86 6.01 -15.13 4.97
C ARG A 86 5.69 -16.49 5.58
N LYS A 87 5.26 -16.54 6.86
CA LYS A 87 4.78 -17.78 7.51
C LYS A 87 3.49 -18.31 6.91
N ASN A 88 2.70 -17.43 6.31
CA ASN A 88 1.44 -17.76 5.64
C ASN A 88 1.62 -17.90 4.10
N ASP A 89 2.82 -18.22 3.64
CA ASP A 89 3.14 -18.41 2.21
C ASP A 89 2.67 -17.21 1.35
N PHE A 90 2.83 -16.00 1.84
CA PHE A 90 2.39 -14.73 1.22
C PHE A 90 0.89 -14.62 0.96
N LYS A 91 0.07 -15.48 1.55
CA LYS A 91 -1.39 -15.44 1.41
C LYS A 91 -2.00 -14.30 2.21
N VAL A 92 -3.07 -13.74 1.68
CA VAL A 92 -3.82 -12.65 2.34
C VAL A 92 -4.62 -13.25 3.51
N ALA A 93 -4.33 -12.80 4.73
CA ALA A 93 -5.04 -13.19 5.94
C ALA A 93 -5.71 -11.98 6.62
N THR A 94 -6.26 -11.09 5.80
CA THR A 94 -6.99 -9.89 6.22
C THR A 94 -8.42 -9.96 5.71
N GLY A 95 -9.37 -9.48 6.51
CA GLY A 95 -10.74 -9.24 6.07
C GLY A 95 -10.90 -7.88 5.39
N PHE A 96 -12.11 -7.50 5.00
CA PHE A 96 -12.45 -6.28 4.27
C PHE A 96 -11.85 -5.01 4.89
N ALA A 97 -11.87 -4.91 6.23
CA ALA A 97 -11.38 -3.74 6.94
C ALA A 97 -9.87 -3.50 6.81
N ALA A 98 -9.07 -4.55 6.68
CA ALA A 98 -7.61 -4.45 6.69
C ALA A 98 -6.94 -4.74 5.33
N THR A 99 -7.60 -5.43 4.42
CA THR A 99 -7.07 -5.71 3.08
C THR A 99 -6.64 -4.45 2.32
N PRO A 100 -7.33 -3.30 2.40
CA PRO A 100 -6.88 -2.07 1.76
C PRO A 100 -5.53 -1.54 2.24
N TYR A 101 -5.06 -1.99 3.39
CA TYR A 101 -3.88 -1.45 4.06
C TYR A 101 -2.67 -2.38 4.06
N ILE A 102 -2.84 -3.69 3.78
CA ILE A 102 -1.77 -4.68 3.96
C ILE A 102 -0.55 -4.41 3.06
N CYS A 103 -0.75 -4.19 1.76
CA CYS A 103 0.35 -3.91 0.83
C CYS A 103 1.02 -2.57 1.13
N GLU A 104 0.24 -1.55 1.51
CA GLU A 104 0.77 -0.24 1.88
C GLU A 104 1.57 -0.31 3.19
N ALA A 105 1.11 -1.05 4.18
CA ALA A 105 1.84 -1.25 5.44
C ALA A 105 3.22 -1.88 5.20
N LEU A 106 3.28 -2.91 4.35
CA LEU A 106 4.54 -3.53 3.94
C LEU A 106 5.44 -2.55 3.19
N ALA A 107 4.92 -1.85 2.18
CA ALA A 107 5.71 -0.91 1.37
C ALA A 107 6.22 0.27 2.19
N SER A 108 5.39 0.85 3.07
CA SER A 108 5.76 2.00 3.91
C SER A 108 6.76 1.66 5.02
N THR A 109 7.00 0.38 5.28
CA THR A 109 8.05 -0.12 6.19
C THR A 109 9.25 -0.72 5.44
N GLY A 110 9.42 -0.39 4.14
CA GLY A 110 10.57 -0.82 3.34
C GLY A 110 10.48 -2.25 2.81
N ASN A 111 9.32 -2.91 2.92
CA ASN A 111 9.17 -4.34 2.58
C ASN A 111 8.29 -4.54 1.34
N VAL A 112 8.51 -3.74 0.30
CA VAL A 112 7.68 -3.76 -0.93
C VAL A 112 7.73 -5.10 -1.66
N GLN A 113 8.85 -5.83 -1.60
CA GLN A 113 8.98 -7.15 -2.26
C GLN A 113 8.03 -8.18 -1.64
N VAL A 114 7.79 -8.09 -0.32
CA VAL A 114 6.80 -8.92 0.37
C VAL A 114 5.37 -8.58 -0.09
N ALA A 115 5.08 -7.29 -0.27
CA ALA A 115 3.79 -6.86 -0.83
C ALA A 115 3.60 -7.37 -2.26
N TYR A 116 4.64 -7.36 -3.08
CA TYR A 116 4.59 -7.92 -4.44
C TYR A 116 4.41 -9.43 -4.44
N SER A 117 5.06 -10.16 -3.53
CA SER A 117 4.85 -11.60 -3.38
C SER A 117 3.39 -11.93 -3.04
N MET A 118 2.74 -11.11 -2.20
CA MET A 118 1.30 -11.25 -1.93
C MET A 118 0.46 -10.94 -3.16
N LEU A 119 0.75 -9.84 -3.86
CA LEU A 119 -0.01 -9.39 -5.03
C LEU A 119 0.05 -10.39 -6.18
N LEU A 120 1.22 -10.99 -6.40
CA LEU A 120 1.49 -11.94 -7.49
C LEU A 120 1.22 -13.40 -7.11
N GLY A 121 0.81 -13.66 -5.88
CA GLY A 121 0.39 -14.99 -5.41
C GLY A 121 -0.80 -15.52 -6.21
N LYS A 122 -0.76 -16.80 -6.60
CA LYS A 122 -1.77 -17.43 -7.46
C LYS A 122 -2.68 -18.41 -6.73
N ASP A 123 -2.36 -18.72 -5.48
CA ASP A 123 -3.11 -19.66 -4.65
C ASP A 123 -4.02 -18.90 -3.67
N CYS A 124 -5.21 -19.43 -3.46
CA CYS A 124 -6.18 -18.87 -2.52
C CYS A 124 -5.64 -18.87 -1.07
N PRO A 125 -5.82 -17.79 -0.32
CA PRO A 125 -6.39 -16.47 -0.59
C PRO A 125 -5.43 -15.50 -1.32
N SER A 126 -5.74 -15.08 -2.52
CA SER A 126 -4.98 -14.06 -3.26
C SER A 126 -5.81 -13.42 -4.37
N TRP A 127 -5.41 -12.24 -4.86
CA TRP A 127 -6.09 -11.56 -5.98
C TRP A 127 -6.00 -12.36 -7.28
N LEU A 128 -4.82 -12.93 -7.59
CA LEU A 128 -4.63 -13.68 -8.83
C LEU A 128 -5.30 -15.06 -8.82
N TYR A 129 -5.69 -15.59 -7.66
CA TYR A 129 -6.52 -16.79 -7.61
C TYR A 129 -7.85 -16.56 -8.34
N ALA A 130 -8.57 -15.48 -8.01
CA ALA A 130 -9.81 -15.14 -8.68
C ALA A 130 -9.61 -14.93 -10.19
N VAL A 131 -8.53 -14.23 -10.60
CA VAL A 131 -8.17 -14.04 -12.01
C VAL A 131 -7.92 -15.39 -12.71
N LYS A 132 -7.16 -16.29 -12.08
CA LYS A 132 -6.88 -17.65 -12.58
C LYS A 132 -8.17 -18.48 -12.76
N MET A 133 -9.14 -18.25 -11.88
CA MET A 133 -10.47 -18.89 -11.97
C MET A 133 -11.40 -18.23 -13.00
N GLY A 134 -10.92 -17.25 -13.76
CA GLY A 134 -11.69 -16.57 -14.82
C GLY A 134 -12.57 -15.42 -14.34
N ALA A 135 -12.29 -14.85 -13.15
CA ALA A 135 -13.03 -13.71 -12.64
C ALA A 135 -12.92 -12.49 -13.55
N THR A 136 -14.04 -11.85 -13.82
CA THR A 136 -14.15 -10.56 -14.52
C THR A 136 -14.55 -9.41 -13.58
N THR A 137 -14.81 -9.74 -12.32
CA THR A 137 -15.23 -8.82 -11.25
C THR A 137 -14.47 -9.14 -9.98
N ILE A 138 -14.51 -8.26 -9.00
CA ILE A 138 -13.98 -8.53 -7.66
C ILE A 138 -15.00 -9.35 -6.87
N TRP A 139 -14.54 -10.44 -6.27
CA TRP A 139 -15.36 -11.34 -5.48
C TRP A 139 -15.43 -10.90 -4.01
N GLU A 140 -16.52 -11.29 -3.34
CA GLU A 140 -16.69 -11.02 -1.90
C GLU A 140 -15.77 -11.89 -1.04
N ARG A 141 -15.62 -13.16 -1.40
CA ARG A 141 -14.68 -14.08 -0.76
C ARG A 141 -13.55 -14.42 -1.72
N TRP A 142 -12.38 -14.70 -1.18
CA TRP A 142 -11.25 -15.17 -1.98
C TRP A 142 -11.55 -16.47 -2.71
N ASP A 143 -12.37 -17.33 -2.08
CA ASP A 143 -12.80 -18.65 -2.55
C ASP A 143 -14.28 -18.70 -2.96
N SER A 144 -14.85 -17.60 -3.45
CA SER A 144 -16.25 -17.59 -3.94
C SER A 144 -16.50 -18.65 -5.01
N MET A 145 -15.48 -18.98 -5.81
CA MET A 145 -15.42 -20.16 -6.67
C MET A 145 -14.30 -21.08 -6.17
N GLN A 146 -14.61 -22.35 -6.01
CA GLN A 146 -13.67 -23.38 -5.58
C GLN A 146 -12.81 -23.87 -6.76
N PRO A 147 -11.66 -24.54 -6.50
CA PRO A 147 -10.77 -25.03 -7.57
C PRO A 147 -11.41 -25.97 -8.58
N ASP A 148 -12.49 -26.66 -8.19
CA ASP A 148 -13.28 -27.54 -9.06
C ASP A 148 -14.29 -26.78 -9.94
N GLY A 149 -14.36 -25.44 -9.82
CA GLY A 149 -15.31 -24.58 -10.55
C GLY A 149 -16.69 -24.46 -9.89
N CYS A 150 -16.91 -25.09 -8.75
CA CYS A 150 -18.16 -24.96 -8.01
C CYS A 150 -18.21 -23.64 -7.22
N VAL A 151 -19.40 -23.07 -7.08
CA VAL A 151 -19.62 -21.93 -6.18
C VAL A 151 -19.45 -22.39 -4.75
N ASN A 152 -18.75 -21.60 -3.94
CA ASN A 152 -18.60 -21.89 -2.53
C ASN A 152 -19.98 -21.97 -1.85
N PRO A 153 -20.31 -23.08 -1.16
CA PRO A 153 -21.63 -23.28 -0.57
C PRO A 153 -21.89 -22.44 0.68
N GLY A 154 -20.88 -21.71 1.18
CA GLY A 154 -21.03 -20.81 2.31
C GLY A 154 -21.86 -19.58 1.98
N GLU A 155 -22.25 -18.85 3.01
CA GLU A 155 -22.89 -17.54 2.87
C GLU A 155 -21.86 -16.48 2.40
N MET A 156 -22.33 -15.31 1.95
CA MET A 156 -21.51 -14.19 1.52
C MET A 156 -20.58 -14.55 0.33
N THR A 157 -21.13 -15.07 -0.74
CA THR A 157 -20.39 -15.51 -1.93
C THR A 157 -20.66 -14.68 -3.17
N SER A 158 -21.00 -13.40 -3.02
CA SER A 158 -21.19 -12.51 -4.17
C SER A 158 -19.96 -12.46 -5.09
N PHE A 159 -20.21 -12.53 -6.40
CA PHE A 159 -19.18 -12.35 -7.43
C PHE A 159 -19.01 -10.89 -7.85
N ASN A 160 -19.71 -9.97 -7.21
CA ASN A 160 -19.62 -8.52 -7.49
C ASN A 160 -19.56 -7.72 -6.18
N HIS A 161 -18.36 -7.61 -5.62
CA HIS A 161 -18.12 -6.94 -4.34
C HIS A 161 -16.82 -6.10 -4.42
N TYR A 162 -16.87 -4.84 -4.00
CA TYR A 162 -15.78 -3.89 -4.26
C TYR A 162 -14.56 -4.00 -3.35
N ALA A 163 -14.69 -4.56 -2.13
CA ALA A 163 -13.73 -4.36 -1.05
C ALA A 163 -12.28 -4.74 -1.40
N TYR A 164 -12.06 -5.91 -1.98
CA TYR A 164 -10.70 -6.35 -2.34
C TYR A 164 -10.13 -5.64 -3.56
N GLY A 165 -10.95 -4.95 -4.36
CA GLY A 165 -10.51 -4.09 -5.45
C GLY A 165 -9.77 -2.84 -4.98
N SER A 166 -9.80 -2.52 -3.69
CA SER A 166 -9.01 -1.45 -3.07
C SER A 166 -7.49 -1.57 -3.30
N VAL A 167 -6.99 -2.76 -3.66
CA VAL A 167 -5.59 -2.97 -4.07
C VAL A 167 -5.17 -2.10 -5.26
N ALA A 168 -6.13 -1.65 -6.09
CA ALA A 168 -5.87 -0.72 -7.19
C ALA A 168 -5.17 0.56 -6.71
N LYS A 169 -5.50 1.07 -5.52
CA LYS A 169 -4.79 2.21 -4.92
C LYS A 169 -3.30 1.93 -4.79
N PHE A 170 -2.92 0.77 -4.26
CA PHE A 170 -1.53 0.35 -4.13
C PHE A 170 -0.84 0.25 -5.50
N MET A 171 -1.54 -0.26 -6.53
CA MET A 171 -1.00 -0.35 -7.88
C MET A 171 -0.71 1.05 -8.47
N TYR A 172 -1.62 2.00 -8.32
CA TYR A 172 -1.42 3.38 -8.74
C TYR A 172 -0.29 4.08 -7.98
N GLU A 173 -0.32 4.00 -6.64
CA GLU A 173 0.58 4.77 -5.79
C GLU A 173 1.99 4.17 -5.70
N ARG A 174 2.12 2.85 -5.77
CA ARG A 174 3.42 2.16 -5.58
C ARG A 174 3.98 1.57 -6.85
N ILE A 175 3.18 0.88 -7.68
CA ILE A 175 3.72 0.29 -8.90
C ILE A 175 3.93 1.37 -9.96
N ALA A 176 2.91 2.14 -10.28
CA ALA A 176 3.02 3.25 -11.24
C ALA A 176 3.64 4.53 -10.63
N GLY A 177 3.60 4.65 -9.29
CA GLY A 177 4.25 5.72 -8.55
C GLY A 177 3.45 7.01 -8.39
N LEU A 178 2.17 7.06 -8.81
CA LEU A 178 1.32 8.25 -8.75
C LEU A 178 0.75 8.47 -7.34
N GLN A 179 1.29 9.42 -6.57
CA GLN A 179 0.87 9.72 -5.19
C GLN A 179 0.40 11.17 -5.07
N ARG A 180 -0.78 11.37 -4.50
CA ARG A 180 -1.28 12.71 -4.20
C ARG A 180 -0.66 13.24 -2.89
N LEU A 181 -0.03 14.41 -2.93
CA LEU A 181 0.52 15.08 -1.74
C LEU A 181 -0.42 16.16 -1.20
N GLN A 182 -1.16 16.85 -2.08
CA GLN A 182 -2.10 17.90 -1.68
C GLN A 182 -3.49 17.67 -2.30
N PRO A 183 -4.56 18.16 -1.67
CA PRO A 183 -5.89 18.15 -2.25
C PRO A 183 -5.89 18.76 -3.66
N GLY A 184 -6.76 18.25 -4.54
CA GLY A 184 -6.84 18.71 -5.93
C GLY A 184 -5.64 18.36 -6.80
N TRP A 185 -4.64 17.61 -6.30
CA TRP A 185 -3.42 17.24 -7.03
C TRP A 185 -2.50 18.39 -7.40
N THR A 186 -2.63 19.55 -6.74
CA THR A 186 -1.71 20.70 -6.94
C THR A 186 -0.25 20.33 -6.66
N ARG A 187 -0.03 19.37 -5.78
CA ARG A 187 1.26 18.70 -5.57
C ARG A 187 1.07 17.19 -5.57
N CYS A 188 1.94 16.51 -6.29
CA CYS A 188 1.98 15.05 -6.36
C CYS A 188 3.41 14.55 -6.17
N ARG A 189 3.55 13.26 -5.92
CA ARG A 189 4.84 12.56 -5.95
C ARG A 189 4.77 11.45 -6.98
N ILE A 190 5.82 11.35 -7.78
CA ILE A 190 6.03 10.27 -8.73
C ILE A 190 7.19 9.43 -8.22
N ALA A 191 6.86 8.31 -7.58
CA ALA A 191 7.84 7.48 -6.88
C ALA A 191 7.55 5.99 -7.06
N PRO A 192 7.78 5.44 -8.27
CA PRO A 192 7.58 4.01 -8.51
C PRO A 192 8.48 3.19 -7.58
N ALA A 193 7.89 2.19 -6.96
CA ALA A 193 8.60 1.23 -6.13
C ALA A 193 9.02 0.05 -7.01
N ILE A 194 10.23 0.10 -7.52
CA ILE A 194 10.76 -0.95 -8.40
C ILE A 194 10.91 -2.25 -7.62
N GLY A 195 10.45 -3.34 -8.24
CA GLY A 195 10.52 -4.64 -7.57
C GLY A 195 9.88 -5.76 -8.36
N ALA A 196 9.93 -6.95 -7.80
CA ALA A 196 9.52 -8.18 -8.46
C ALA A 196 10.09 -8.27 -9.88
N ASP A 197 9.38 -8.92 -10.79
CA ASP A 197 9.74 -8.99 -12.22
C ASP A 197 8.96 -7.96 -13.07
N PHE A 198 8.44 -6.88 -12.46
CA PHE A 198 7.81 -5.82 -13.22
C PHE A 198 8.84 -5.08 -14.09
N MET A 199 8.71 -5.20 -15.41
CA MET A 199 9.58 -4.52 -16.37
C MET A 199 9.05 -3.16 -16.79
N SER A 200 7.78 -2.88 -16.55
CA SER A 200 7.13 -1.61 -16.84
C SER A 200 5.85 -1.43 -16.04
N ALA A 201 5.45 -0.20 -15.84
CA ALA A 201 4.09 0.15 -15.44
C ALA A 201 3.74 1.55 -15.92
N SER A 202 2.45 1.78 -16.14
CA SER A 202 1.93 3.09 -16.49
C SER A 202 0.60 3.34 -15.80
N ALA A 203 0.35 4.59 -15.46
CA ALA A 203 -0.95 5.05 -14.98
C ALA A 203 -1.17 6.51 -15.37
N SER A 204 -2.44 6.88 -15.49
CA SER A 204 -2.88 8.25 -15.67
C SER A 204 -4.03 8.57 -14.72
N HIS A 205 -4.16 9.83 -14.38
CA HIS A 205 -5.23 10.32 -13.52
C HIS A 205 -5.70 11.69 -14.01
N GLU A 206 -7.01 11.80 -14.21
CA GLU A 206 -7.64 13.08 -14.54
C GLU A 206 -7.72 13.93 -13.29
N THR A 207 -6.97 15.02 -13.27
CA THR A 207 -6.99 15.99 -12.17
C THR A 207 -7.85 17.21 -12.57
N PRO A 208 -8.24 18.08 -11.63
CA PRO A 208 -8.88 19.36 -12.00
C PRO A 208 -8.05 20.24 -12.94
N TYR A 209 -6.77 19.95 -13.09
CA TYR A 209 -5.81 20.71 -13.91
C TYR A 209 -5.46 20.03 -15.23
N GLY A 210 -6.03 18.87 -15.50
CA GLY A 210 -5.74 18.02 -16.67
C GLY A 210 -5.13 16.68 -16.28
N THR A 211 -4.75 15.90 -17.29
CA THR A 211 -4.23 14.55 -17.12
C THR A 211 -2.80 14.56 -16.57
N LEU A 212 -2.61 13.92 -15.43
CA LEU A 212 -1.30 13.56 -14.89
C LEU A 212 -0.99 12.13 -15.28
N SER A 213 0.15 11.84 -15.88
CA SER A 213 0.52 10.48 -16.26
C SER A 213 1.96 10.14 -15.91
N SER A 214 2.20 8.87 -15.60
CA SER A 214 3.51 8.28 -15.33
C SER A 214 3.62 6.96 -16.08
N SER A 215 4.72 6.77 -16.81
CA SER A 215 5.03 5.51 -17.49
C SER A 215 6.51 5.22 -17.34
N TRP A 216 6.84 4.08 -16.73
CA TRP A 216 8.23 3.69 -16.59
C TRP A 216 8.49 2.31 -17.19
N THR A 217 9.73 2.13 -17.64
CA THR A 217 10.26 0.83 -18.08
C THR A 217 11.63 0.63 -17.46
N ARG A 218 12.00 -0.64 -17.29
CA ARG A 218 13.37 -1.03 -16.95
C ARG A 218 13.87 -2.13 -17.85
N SER A 219 15.17 -2.21 -18.05
CA SER A 219 15.80 -3.33 -18.76
C SER A 219 17.08 -3.75 -18.05
N LYS A 220 17.34 -5.05 -18.08
CA LYS A 220 18.57 -5.61 -17.54
C LYS A 220 19.73 -5.17 -18.42
N GLY A 221 20.78 -4.66 -17.80
CA GLY A 221 22.04 -4.32 -18.42
C GLY A 221 23.11 -5.42 -18.23
N ILE A 222 24.36 -5.01 -18.28
CA ILE A 222 25.52 -5.90 -18.04
C ILE A 222 25.89 -5.77 -16.57
N ALA A 223 26.27 -6.89 -15.93
CA ALA A 223 26.83 -6.94 -14.58
C ALA A 223 25.91 -6.33 -13.49
N ASP A 224 24.69 -6.86 -13.34
CA ASP A 224 23.72 -6.50 -12.30
C ASP A 224 23.21 -5.04 -12.34
N GLU A 225 23.68 -4.22 -13.29
CA GLU A 225 23.18 -2.88 -13.51
C GLU A 225 21.95 -2.93 -14.43
N GLU A 226 20.91 -2.16 -14.09
CA GLU A 226 19.70 -2.03 -14.87
C GLU A 226 19.52 -0.58 -15.33
N THR A 227 18.88 -0.42 -16.49
CA THR A 227 18.43 0.89 -16.96
C THR A 227 17.02 1.14 -16.47
N PHE A 228 16.74 2.37 -16.07
CA PHE A 228 15.40 2.85 -15.75
C PHE A 228 15.06 4.07 -16.60
N PHE A 229 13.91 4.03 -17.23
CA PHE A 229 13.38 5.12 -18.04
C PHE A 229 11.98 5.48 -17.52
N LEU A 230 11.74 6.78 -17.29
CA LEU A 230 10.45 7.31 -16.87
C LEU A 230 10.02 8.43 -17.81
N THR A 231 8.81 8.33 -18.32
CA THR A 231 8.07 9.40 -19.01
C THR A 231 6.98 9.91 -18.09
N LEU A 232 6.87 11.22 -17.97
CA LEU A 232 5.93 11.88 -17.07
C LEU A 232 5.28 13.07 -17.79
N SER A 233 3.94 13.15 -17.75
CA SER A 233 3.16 14.31 -18.16
C SER A 233 2.57 15.00 -16.94
N VAL A 234 2.93 16.27 -16.72
CA VAL A 234 2.48 17.08 -15.60
C VAL A 234 1.61 18.22 -16.12
N PRO A 235 0.31 18.28 -15.74
CA PRO A 235 -0.60 19.31 -16.22
C PRO A 235 -0.26 20.69 -15.64
N TYR A 236 -0.84 21.74 -16.25
CA TYR A 236 -0.59 23.11 -15.84
C TYR A 236 -0.92 23.37 -14.36
N GLY A 237 -0.04 24.08 -13.65
CA GLY A 237 -0.22 24.47 -12.25
C GLY A 237 0.04 23.34 -11.24
N VAL A 238 0.46 22.15 -11.67
CA VAL A 238 0.84 21.04 -10.81
C VAL A 238 2.35 20.99 -10.63
N ILE A 239 2.80 20.66 -9.41
CA ILE A 239 4.20 20.41 -9.06
C ILE A 239 4.36 18.92 -8.72
N ALA A 240 5.31 18.27 -9.37
CA ALA A 240 5.62 16.86 -9.10
C ALA A 240 7.00 16.70 -8.45
N GLU A 241 7.02 15.98 -7.30
CA GLU A 241 8.24 15.48 -6.67
C GLU A 241 8.55 14.10 -7.26
N VAL A 242 9.59 14.03 -8.07
CA VAL A 242 9.98 12.78 -8.78
C VAL A 242 11.08 12.09 -8.00
N VAL A 243 10.88 10.82 -7.67
CA VAL A 243 11.85 9.97 -6.95
C VAL A 243 12.13 8.74 -7.79
N ILE A 244 13.31 8.68 -8.39
CA ILE A 244 13.71 7.59 -9.30
C ILE A 244 14.93 6.84 -8.74
N PRO A 245 15.11 5.56 -9.09
CA PRO A 245 16.33 4.83 -8.72
C PRO A 245 17.55 5.44 -9.44
N GLU A 246 18.69 5.54 -8.76
CA GLU A 246 19.96 5.94 -9.33
C GLU A 246 21.12 5.30 -8.54
N GLY A 247 21.99 4.57 -9.23
CA GLY A 247 23.04 3.78 -8.56
C GLY A 247 22.46 2.79 -7.56
N THR A 248 22.92 2.82 -6.34
CA THR A 248 22.39 2.02 -5.21
C THR A 248 21.38 2.79 -4.34
N GLY A 249 20.95 3.96 -4.80
CA GLY A 249 20.08 4.86 -4.05
C GLY A 249 18.91 5.41 -4.87
N ARG A 250 18.52 6.63 -4.54
CA ARG A 250 17.41 7.34 -5.21
C ARG A 250 17.77 8.80 -5.45
N LYS A 251 17.33 9.32 -6.59
CA LYS A 251 17.42 10.72 -6.95
C LYS A 251 16.07 11.40 -6.78
N ASN A 252 16.09 12.58 -6.14
CA ASN A 252 14.92 13.42 -5.94
C ASN A 252 15.00 14.64 -6.86
N ILE A 253 13.95 14.90 -7.62
CA ILE A 253 13.84 15.99 -8.59
C ILE A 253 12.48 16.62 -8.39
N THR A 254 12.39 17.95 -8.51
CA THR A 254 11.10 18.66 -8.53
C THR A 254 10.88 19.23 -9.93
N VAL A 255 9.72 18.97 -10.50
CA VAL A 255 9.34 19.46 -11.82
C VAL A 255 7.97 20.14 -11.79
N GLY A 256 7.78 21.09 -12.68
CA GLY A 256 6.49 21.72 -12.95
C GLY A 256 5.82 21.14 -14.19
N THR A 257 4.89 21.93 -14.75
CA THR A 257 4.14 21.61 -15.98
C THR A 257 5.04 21.19 -17.14
N GLY A 258 4.63 20.19 -17.90
CA GLY A 258 5.29 19.75 -19.14
C GLY A 258 5.46 18.25 -19.22
N GLU A 259 6.12 17.86 -20.31
CA GLU A 259 6.55 16.47 -20.54
C GLU A 259 7.99 16.31 -20.06
N TRP A 260 8.26 15.28 -19.30
CA TRP A 260 9.55 15.02 -18.69
C TRP A 260 10.01 13.60 -18.97
N TYR A 261 11.31 13.46 -19.24
CA TYR A 261 11.95 12.20 -19.57
C TYR A 261 13.17 12.03 -18.67
N PHE A 262 13.21 10.92 -17.95
CA PHE A 262 14.32 10.58 -17.05
C PHE A 262 14.93 9.25 -17.45
N TYR A 263 16.24 9.22 -17.47
CA TYR A 263 17.02 8.02 -17.70
C TYR A 263 18.06 7.89 -16.59
N THR A 264 18.12 6.72 -15.95
CA THR A 264 19.13 6.44 -14.94
C THR A 264 19.61 5.01 -15.04
N LEU A 265 20.81 4.78 -14.52
CA LEU A 265 21.34 3.45 -14.25
C LEU A 265 21.19 3.18 -12.75
N PHE A 266 20.81 1.96 -12.38
CA PHE A 266 20.70 1.57 -10.97
C PHE A 266 21.01 0.08 -10.78
N THR A 267 21.40 -0.28 -9.57
CA THR A 267 21.58 -1.67 -9.15
C THR A 267 20.45 -2.03 -8.20
N PRO A 268 19.61 -3.02 -8.53
CA PRO A 268 18.58 -3.50 -7.62
C PRO A 268 19.19 -4.00 -6.30
N ASP A 269 18.63 -3.58 -5.17
CA ASP A 269 19.05 -3.94 -3.82
C ASP A 269 18.11 -4.96 -3.15
N TYR A 270 17.41 -5.78 -3.95
CA TYR A 270 16.41 -6.73 -3.46
C TYR A 270 16.57 -8.11 -4.09
N GLU A 271 16.16 -9.13 -3.34
CA GLU A 271 16.06 -10.51 -3.81
C GLU A 271 14.65 -10.77 -4.36
N TRP A 272 14.60 -11.50 -5.49
CA TRP A 272 13.35 -11.95 -6.10
C TRP A 272 13.53 -13.29 -6.82
N PRO A 273 12.61 -14.28 -6.70
CA PRO A 273 11.43 -14.28 -5.83
C PRO A 273 11.80 -14.38 -4.35
N MET A 274 10.88 -13.93 -3.47
CA MET A 274 11.05 -14.06 -2.04
C MET A 274 10.64 -15.46 -1.56
N GLU A 275 11.41 -16.00 -0.63
CA GLU A 275 11.12 -17.32 -0.05
C GLU A 275 10.17 -17.20 1.16
N PRO A 276 9.22 -18.14 1.32
CA PRO A 276 8.41 -18.24 2.53
C PRO A 276 9.26 -18.62 3.74
N LEU A 277 8.79 -18.31 4.94
CA LEU A 277 9.41 -18.78 6.17
C LEU A 277 8.90 -20.20 6.49
N LYS A 278 9.73 -21.20 6.22
CA LYS A 278 9.42 -22.59 6.61
C LYS A 278 9.39 -22.70 8.14
N ALA A 279 8.42 -23.43 8.67
CA ALA A 279 8.47 -23.82 10.08
C ALA A 279 9.78 -24.58 10.32
N LYS A 280 10.51 -24.23 11.41
CA LYS A 280 11.63 -25.06 11.84
C LYS A 280 11.02 -26.43 12.20
N SER A 281 11.40 -27.45 11.42
CA SER A 281 11.08 -28.86 11.70
C SER A 281 11.61 -29.27 13.05
#